data_19b7d22d27c1f4dce0d5ef535376154b
#
_entry.id   19b7d22d27c1f4dce0d5ef535376154b
#
_cell.length_a   1.000
_cell.length_b   1.000
_cell.length_c   1.000
_cell.angle_alpha   90.00
_cell.angle_beta   90.00
_cell.angle_gamma   90.00
#
_symmetry.space_group_name_H-M   'P 1'
#
loop_
_entity.id
_entity.type
_entity.pdbx_description
1 polymer ?
#
loop_
_entity_poly.entity_id
_entity_poly.type
_entity_poly.pdbx_seq_one_letter_code
_entity_poly.pdbx_strand_id
1 'polypeptide(L)'
;LRVDPARFRKELLRREGFTVGRFDSRYRGVDSEGTADTPENDPSGYGMDVAYVAAINDYLTRELNVDFTRPYKVLTGEPGSQWNWDVNQRGWPSYVNVTPWLGKGMRENPDLRVLLASGWYDLATPFFGAEMSLHKNGVVLDRVQFDYYDSGHMMYLAESDGKKLSDDVRAFIEAGQ
;
A
#
# COMPACT_ATOMS: atom_id res chain seq x y z
N LEU A 1 16.19 -12.74 8.36
CA LEU A 1 16.43 -12.80 6.92
C LEU A 1 16.41 -11.39 6.36
N ARG A 2 17.56 -10.90 5.87
CA ARG A 2 17.61 -9.64 5.11
C ARG A 2 17.33 -9.97 3.64
N VAL A 3 16.08 -10.17 3.31
CA VAL A 3 15.64 -10.41 1.93
C VAL A 3 14.82 -9.20 1.49
N ASP A 4 15.16 -8.66 0.35
CA ASP A 4 14.38 -7.62 -0.31
C ASP A 4 12.95 -8.12 -0.58
N PRO A 5 11.89 -7.30 -0.38
CA PRO A 5 10.51 -7.74 -0.58
C PRO A 5 10.21 -8.27 -1.99
N ALA A 6 10.82 -7.72 -3.04
CA ALA A 6 10.65 -8.22 -4.40
C ALA A 6 11.27 -9.61 -4.55
N ARG A 7 12.50 -9.78 -4.05
CA ARG A 7 13.16 -11.09 -4.02
C ARG A 7 12.38 -12.10 -3.18
N PHE A 8 11.84 -11.69 -2.02
CA PHE A 8 11.02 -12.55 -1.17
C PHE A 8 9.81 -13.12 -1.93
N ARG A 9 9.06 -12.28 -2.65
CA ARG A 9 7.91 -12.71 -3.45
C ARG A 9 8.27 -13.78 -4.48
N LYS A 10 9.43 -13.63 -5.11
CA LYS A 10 9.94 -14.57 -6.11
C LYS A 10 10.39 -15.88 -5.47
N GLU A 11 11.14 -15.81 -4.37
CA GLU A 11 11.70 -17.00 -3.70
C GLU A 11 10.62 -17.93 -3.16
N LEU A 12 9.45 -17.42 -2.78
CA LEU A 12 8.35 -18.24 -2.26
C LEU A 12 7.94 -19.36 -3.20
N LEU A 13 7.88 -19.09 -4.51
CA LEU A 13 7.40 -20.04 -5.53
C LEU A 13 8.39 -20.25 -6.69
N ARG A 14 9.65 -19.83 -6.53
CA ARG A 14 10.70 -19.93 -7.58
C ARG A 14 10.81 -21.32 -8.19
N ARG A 15 10.79 -22.35 -7.34
CA ARG A 15 10.94 -23.76 -7.80
C ARG A 15 9.78 -24.23 -8.67
N GLU A 16 8.65 -23.58 -8.54
CA GLU A 16 7.41 -23.86 -9.28
C GLU A 16 7.29 -23.01 -10.55
N GLY A 17 8.21 -22.07 -10.77
CA GLY A 17 8.16 -21.13 -11.88
C GLY A 17 7.11 -20.04 -11.72
N PHE A 18 6.76 -19.70 -10.47
CA PHE A 18 5.75 -18.67 -10.15
C PHE A 18 6.32 -17.60 -9.21
N THR A 19 5.64 -16.49 -9.16
CA THR A 19 5.80 -15.45 -8.14
C THR A 19 4.46 -15.07 -7.54
N VAL A 20 4.47 -14.48 -6.33
CA VAL A 20 3.28 -13.96 -5.69
C VAL A 20 3.12 -12.46 -5.94
N GLY A 21 1.88 -11.97 -5.85
CA GLY A 21 1.54 -10.56 -6.00
C GLY A 21 2.15 -9.67 -4.91
N ARG A 22 2.45 -8.43 -5.27
CA ARG A 22 2.92 -7.40 -4.34
C ARG A 22 1.76 -6.74 -3.60
N PHE A 23 0.70 -6.41 -4.32
CA PHE A 23 -0.47 -5.78 -3.72
C PHE A 23 -1.39 -6.78 -3.03
N ASP A 24 -1.37 -8.05 -3.46
CA ASP A 24 -2.07 -9.13 -2.77
C ASP A 24 -1.33 -10.45 -3.02
N SER A 25 -0.72 -10.98 -1.99
CA SER A 25 0.12 -12.19 -2.07
C SER A 25 -0.64 -13.49 -2.33
N ARG A 26 -1.98 -13.46 -2.34
CA ARG A 26 -2.83 -14.59 -2.75
C ARG A 26 -2.82 -14.78 -4.27
N TYR A 27 -2.57 -13.71 -5.03
CA TYR A 27 -2.39 -13.82 -6.47
C TYR A 27 -1.03 -14.42 -6.79
N ARG A 28 -1.01 -15.32 -7.78
CA ARG A 28 0.22 -15.88 -8.31
C ARG A 28 0.23 -15.79 -9.83
N GLY A 29 1.39 -15.59 -10.39
CA GLY A 29 1.60 -15.57 -11.84
C GLY A 29 2.86 -16.28 -12.24
N VAL A 30 2.94 -16.71 -13.49
CA VAL A 30 4.15 -17.32 -14.07
C VAL A 30 5.27 -16.29 -14.02
N ASP A 31 6.44 -16.75 -13.59
CA ASP A 31 7.68 -15.99 -13.61
C ASP A 31 8.70 -16.79 -14.44
N SER A 32 8.84 -16.42 -15.70
CA SER A 32 9.66 -17.14 -16.68
C SER A 32 11.16 -16.93 -16.48
N GLU A 33 11.55 -15.82 -15.83
CA GLU A 33 12.96 -15.47 -15.60
C GLU A 33 13.45 -16.08 -14.28
N GLY A 34 13.80 -17.37 -14.33
CA GLY A 34 14.20 -18.14 -13.14
C GLY A 34 15.45 -17.62 -12.42
N THR A 35 16.36 -16.92 -13.11
CA THR A 35 17.67 -16.49 -12.58
C THR A 35 17.65 -15.09 -11.97
N ALA A 36 16.73 -14.23 -12.39
CA ALA A 36 16.61 -12.87 -11.85
C ALA A 36 16.28 -12.86 -10.34
N ASP A 37 16.76 -11.87 -9.63
CA ASP A 37 16.48 -11.69 -8.19
C ASP A 37 15.07 -11.16 -7.93
N THR A 38 14.48 -10.46 -8.91
CA THR A 38 13.15 -9.84 -8.79
C THR A 38 12.18 -10.46 -9.78
N PRO A 39 10.87 -10.47 -9.48
CA PRO A 39 9.86 -10.90 -10.44
C PRO A 39 9.83 -10.01 -11.69
N GLU A 40 9.55 -10.62 -12.83
CA GLU A 40 9.34 -9.89 -14.08
C GLU A 40 8.13 -8.97 -14.00
N ASN A 41 7.05 -9.44 -13.39
CA ASN A 41 5.78 -8.72 -13.29
C ASN A 41 5.15 -8.86 -11.90
N ASP A 42 4.07 -8.11 -11.67
CA ASP A 42 3.24 -8.23 -10.48
C ASP A 42 1.92 -8.94 -10.81
N PRO A 43 1.72 -10.19 -10.37
CA PRO A 43 0.49 -10.93 -10.66
C PRO A 43 -0.77 -10.27 -10.11
N SER A 44 -0.68 -9.47 -9.05
CA SER A 44 -1.84 -8.77 -8.51
C SER A 44 -2.40 -7.70 -9.46
N GLY A 45 -1.57 -7.21 -10.42
CA GLY A 45 -2.01 -6.25 -11.44
C GLY A 45 -2.82 -6.88 -12.59
N TYR A 46 -2.67 -8.17 -12.87
CA TYR A 46 -3.20 -8.78 -14.09
C TYR A 46 -4.72 -8.63 -14.28
N GLY A 47 -5.49 -8.71 -13.21
CA GLY A 47 -6.94 -8.55 -13.26
C GLY A 47 -7.44 -7.12 -13.00
N MET A 48 -6.58 -6.26 -12.47
CA MET A 48 -6.97 -4.93 -11.98
C MET A 48 -6.60 -3.81 -12.94
N ASP A 49 -5.39 -3.84 -13.50
CA ASP A 49 -4.85 -2.71 -14.25
C ASP A 49 -5.69 -2.37 -15.47
N VAL A 50 -6.11 -3.37 -16.23
CA VAL A 50 -6.95 -3.17 -17.43
C VAL A 50 -8.31 -2.61 -17.06
N ALA A 51 -8.94 -3.13 -16.00
CA ALA A 51 -10.25 -2.66 -15.55
C ALA A 51 -10.18 -1.21 -15.07
N TYR A 52 -9.16 -0.84 -14.29
CA TYR A 52 -8.96 0.54 -13.84
C TYR A 52 -8.64 1.49 -14.97
N VAL A 53 -7.79 1.10 -15.92
CA VAL A 53 -7.48 1.92 -17.09
C VAL A 53 -8.75 2.18 -17.91
N ALA A 54 -9.54 1.15 -18.16
CA ALA A 54 -10.79 1.30 -18.91
C ALA A 54 -11.79 2.20 -18.16
N ALA A 55 -12.03 1.92 -16.88
CA ALA A 55 -13.01 2.65 -16.08
C ALA A 55 -12.65 4.13 -15.90
N ILE A 56 -11.39 4.46 -15.59
CA ILE A 56 -10.99 5.86 -15.40
C ILE A 56 -11.07 6.67 -16.68
N ASN A 57 -10.64 6.08 -17.81
CA ASN A 57 -10.73 6.77 -19.09
C ASN A 57 -12.20 7.00 -19.52
N ASP A 58 -13.06 6.02 -19.30
CA ASP A 58 -14.49 6.15 -19.57
C ASP A 58 -15.11 7.24 -18.69
N TYR A 59 -14.88 7.22 -17.40
CA TYR A 59 -15.38 8.20 -16.44
C TYR A 59 -14.94 9.63 -16.78
N LEU A 60 -13.65 9.80 -17.02
CA LEU A 60 -13.10 11.13 -17.33
C LEU A 60 -13.65 11.69 -18.64
N THR A 61 -13.77 10.86 -19.68
CA THR A 61 -14.23 11.33 -21.00
C THR A 61 -15.72 11.47 -21.10
N ARG A 62 -16.51 10.53 -20.59
CA ARG A 62 -17.97 10.51 -20.77
C ARG A 62 -18.71 11.25 -19.67
N GLU A 63 -18.31 11.05 -18.41
CA GLU A 63 -19.03 11.62 -17.28
C GLU A 63 -18.54 13.06 -16.96
N LEU A 64 -17.22 13.26 -16.97
CA LEU A 64 -16.63 14.55 -16.63
C LEU A 64 -16.31 15.42 -17.85
N ASN A 65 -16.50 14.91 -19.07
CA ASN A 65 -16.24 15.63 -20.33
C ASN A 65 -14.83 16.23 -20.41
N VAL A 66 -13.83 15.52 -19.89
CA VAL A 66 -12.43 15.95 -19.96
C VAL A 66 -11.90 15.69 -21.36
N ASP A 67 -11.42 16.73 -22.02
CA ASP A 67 -10.72 16.60 -23.31
C ASP A 67 -9.25 16.24 -23.08
N PHE A 68 -8.89 14.99 -23.41
CA PHE A 68 -7.53 14.51 -23.23
C PHE A 68 -6.64 14.84 -24.41
N THR A 69 -5.68 15.70 -24.18
CA THR A 69 -4.54 15.91 -25.08
C THR A 69 -3.35 14.97 -24.76
N ARG A 70 -3.41 14.26 -23.65
CA ARG A 70 -2.37 13.33 -23.17
C ARG A 70 -3.01 12.07 -22.56
N PRO A 71 -2.36 10.88 -22.66
CA PRO A 71 -2.87 9.68 -22.01
C PRO A 71 -2.85 9.83 -20.49
N TYR A 72 -3.91 9.38 -19.83
CA TYR A 72 -3.93 9.26 -18.37
C TYR A 72 -3.11 8.03 -17.94
N LYS A 73 -2.07 8.25 -17.14
CA LYS A 73 -1.20 7.19 -16.64
C LYS A 73 -1.76 6.69 -15.29
N VAL A 74 -2.45 5.57 -15.28
CA VAL A 74 -3.03 4.98 -14.06
C VAL A 74 -1.92 4.56 -13.08
N LEU A 75 -0.83 3.98 -13.60
CA LEU A 75 0.34 3.59 -12.82
C LEU A 75 1.61 3.99 -13.57
N THR A 76 2.51 4.70 -12.90
CA THR A 76 3.80 5.09 -13.46
C THR A 76 4.85 5.26 -12.36
N GLY A 77 6.10 4.90 -12.66
CA GLY A 77 7.24 5.12 -11.75
C GLY A 77 7.81 6.55 -11.78
N GLU A 78 7.36 7.41 -12.70
CA GLU A 78 7.90 8.76 -12.87
C GLU A 78 7.84 9.62 -11.60
N PRO A 79 6.72 9.66 -10.83
CA PRO A 79 6.69 10.42 -9.58
C PRO A 79 7.71 9.93 -8.56
N GLY A 80 7.88 8.61 -8.45
CA GLY A 80 8.83 8.01 -7.50
C GLY A 80 10.29 8.36 -7.80
N SER A 81 10.65 8.47 -9.08
CA SER A 81 12.01 8.85 -9.51
C SER A 81 12.35 10.33 -9.29
N GLN A 82 11.31 11.18 -9.20
CA GLN A 82 11.45 12.62 -8.99
C GLN A 82 11.08 13.06 -7.56
N TRP A 83 10.64 12.11 -6.72
CA TRP A 83 10.24 12.41 -5.37
C TRP A 83 11.44 12.85 -4.52
N ASN A 84 11.28 13.93 -3.75
CA ASN A 84 12.29 14.31 -2.77
C ASN A 84 12.21 13.39 -1.54
N TRP A 85 13.14 12.46 -1.46
CA TRP A 85 13.28 11.54 -0.34
C TRP A 85 14.12 12.09 0.82
N ASP A 86 14.67 13.30 0.69
CA ASP A 86 15.41 13.95 1.75
C ASP A 86 14.44 14.55 2.78
N VAL A 87 14.40 13.93 3.95
CA VAL A 87 13.61 14.36 5.11
C VAL A 87 14.51 14.79 6.27
N ASN A 88 15.73 15.22 5.96
CA ASN A 88 16.75 15.61 6.95
C ASN A 88 17.08 14.52 7.98
N GLN A 89 16.93 13.26 7.60
CA GLN A 89 17.31 12.12 8.42
C GLN A 89 18.76 11.72 8.12
N ARG A 90 19.54 11.55 9.20
CA ARG A 90 20.92 11.08 9.11
C ARG A 90 21.02 9.63 9.55
N GLY A 91 21.78 8.84 8.84
CA GLY A 91 22.09 7.47 9.20
C GLY A 91 21.91 6.47 8.08
N TRP A 92 22.37 5.26 8.33
CA TRP A 92 22.28 4.13 7.42
C TRP A 92 21.60 2.94 8.14
N PRO A 93 20.72 2.20 7.45
CA PRO A 93 20.21 2.43 6.09
C PRO A 93 19.30 3.66 6.03
N SER A 94 19.44 4.42 4.95
CA SER A 94 18.61 5.61 4.71
C SER A 94 17.26 5.18 4.14
N TYR A 95 16.30 4.93 4.99
CA TYR A 95 14.89 4.83 4.60
C TYR A 95 14.13 5.99 5.25
N VAL A 96 13.13 6.49 4.52
CA VAL A 96 12.30 7.58 4.99
C VAL A 96 11.44 7.10 6.16
N ASN A 97 11.54 7.77 7.30
CA ASN A 97 10.69 7.54 8.45
C ASN A 97 10.11 8.87 8.95
N VAL A 98 8.84 9.12 8.67
CA VAL A 98 8.12 10.33 9.08
C VAL A 98 7.32 10.15 10.38
N THR A 99 7.32 8.97 10.97
CA THR A 99 6.59 8.65 12.20
C THR A 99 6.95 9.55 13.39
N PRO A 100 8.22 10.04 13.55
CA PRO A 100 8.53 11.02 14.58
C PRO A 100 7.72 12.31 14.49
N TRP A 101 7.36 12.74 13.25
CA TRP A 101 6.52 13.92 13.04
C TRP A 101 5.08 13.66 13.44
N LEU A 102 4.57 12.46 13.13
CA LEU A 102 3.26 12.03 13.61
C LEU A 102 3.22 12.03 15.14
N GLY A 103 4.20 11.40 15.78
CA GLY A 103 4.29 11.37 17.25
C GLY A 103 4.35 12.77 17.87
N LYS A 104 5.08 13.70 17.24
CA LYS A 104 5.10 15.11 17.65
C LYS A 104 3.71 15.74 17.49
N GLY A 105 3.09 15.61 16.32
CA GLY A 105 1.77 16.16 16.04
C GLY A 105 0.69 15.64 17.00
N MET A 106 0.72 14.37 17.36
CA MET A 106 -0.21 13.78 18.34
C MET A 106 -0.02 14.33 19.76
N ARG A 107 1.20 14.68 20.15
CA ARG A 107 1.46 15.31 21.45
C ARG A 107 1.06 16.78 21.49
N GLU A 108 1.19 17.49 20.38
CA GLU A 108 0.80 18.90 20.25
C GLU A 108 -0.71 19.07 20.02
N ASN A 109 -1.36 18.05 19.49
CA ASN A 109 -2.81 18.00 19.28
C ASN A 109 -3.42 16.82 20.03
N PRO A 110 -3.99 17.02 21.22
CA PRO A 110 -4.56 15.97 22.04
C PRO A 110 -5.72 15.19 21.37
N ASP A 111 -6.43 15.83 20.46
CA ASP A 111 -7.60 15.25 19.79
C ASP A 111 -7.24 14.49 18.50
N LEU A 112 -5.96 14.55 18.09
CA LEU A 112 -5.49 13.81 16.92
C LEU A 112 -5.49 12.31 17.18
N ARG A 113 -6.30 11.59 16.41
CA ARG A 113 -6.41 10.14 16.40
C ARG A 113 -5.89 9.58 15.08
N VAL A 114 -5.50 8.32 15.08
CA VAL A 114 -4.97 7.63 13.91
C VAL A 114 -5.72 6.32 13.72
N LEU A 115 -6.16 6.04 12.50
CA LEU A 115 -6.64 4.73 12.06
C LEU A 115 -5.61 4.12 11.13
N LEU A 116 -5.07 2.95 11.49
CA LEU A 116 -4.25 2.11 10.62
C LEU A 116 -5.12 0.99 10.06
N ALA A 117 -5.41 1.06 8.76
CA ALA A 117 -6.09 0.01 8.02
C ALA A 117 -5.06 -0.82 7.25
N SER A 118 -5.01 -2.13 7.47
CA SER A 118 -4.01 -3.01 6.86
C SER A 118 -4.61 -4.31 6.34
N GLY A 119 -4.24 -4.72 5.14
CA GLY A 119 -4.56 -6.04 4.60
C GLY A 119 -3.51 -7.08 5.02
N TRP A 120 -3.97 -8.27 5.43
CA TRP A 120 -3.08 -9.36 5.84
C TRP A 120 -2.13 -9.84 4.73
N TYR A 121 -2.56 -9.72 3.48
CA TYR A 121 -1.84 -10.23 2.30
C TYR A 121 -1.07 -9.15 1.54
N ASP A 122 -0.97 -7.93 2.10
CA ASP A 122 -0.24 -6.81 1.51
C ASP A 122 1.28 -6.98 1.68
N LEU A 123 1.99 -7.12 0.56
CA LEU A 123 3.46 -7.13 0.51
C LEU A 123 4.04 -5.80 -0.04
N ALA A 124 3.19 -4.83 -0.39
CA ALA A 124 3.63 -3.48 -0.74
C ALA A 124 3.92 -2.65 0.51
N THR A 125 2.98 -2.68 1.47
CA THR A 125 3.07 -2.04 2.78
C THR A 125 2.67 -3.04 3.87
N PRO A 126 3.54 -4.01 4.21
CA PRO A 126 3.19 -5.07 5.14
C PRO A 126 2.73 -4.55 6.49
N PHE A 127 1.63 -5.09 7.00
CA PHE A 127 0.99 -4.65 8.25
C PHE A 127 1.96 -4.55 9.43
N PHE A 128 2.84 -5.54 9.59
CA PHE A 128 3.81 -5.57 10.68
C PHE A 128 4.85 -4.42 10.59
N GLY A 129 5.22 -4.00 9.37
CA GLY A 129 6.10 -2.84 9.15
C GLY A 129 5.44 -1.54 9.59
N ALA A 130 4.15 -1.39 9.32
CA ALA A 130 3.35 -0.24 9.75
C ALA A 130 3.19 -0.22 11.28
N GLU A 131 2.82 -1.34 11.89
CA GLU A 131 2.75 -1.48 13.36
C GLU A 131 4.08 -1.14 14.03
N MET A 132 5.17 -1.73 13.56
CA MET A 132 6.51 -1.46 14.09
C MET A 132 6.88 0.03 14.04
N SER A 133 6.45 0.73 12.98
CA SER A 133 6.69 2.16 12.84
C SER A 133 5.90 2.98 13.84
N LEU A 134 4.65 2.62 14.10
CA LEU A 134 3.77 3.30 15.05
C LEU A 134 4.15 3.01 16.51
N HIS A 135 4.62 1.81 16.84
CA HIS A 135 5.05 1.44 18.20
C HIS A 135 6.35 2.15 18.65
N LYS A 136 6.92 2.98 17.79
CA LYS A 136 8.15 3.72 18.05
C LYS A 136 7.90 5.23 17.89
N ASN A 137 8.96 6.01 18.03
CA ASN A 137 9.00 7.43 17.66
C ASN A 137 8.02 8.35 18.42
N GLY A 138 7.55 7.95 19.61
CA GLY A 138 6.71 8.76 20.47
C GLY A 138 5.28 8.96 19.97
N VAL A 139 4.77 8.03 19.19
CA VAL A 139 3.35 7.94 18.84
C VAL A 139 2.54 7.59 20.10
N VAL A 140 1.38 8.20 20.25
CA VAL A 140 0.48 7.98 21.39
C VAL A 140 -0.47 6.83 21.03
N LEU A 141 -0.08 5.60 21.40
CA LEU A 141 -0.76 4.37 20.96
C LEU A 141 -2.20 4.27 21.42
N ASP A 142 -2.57 4.82 22.57
CA ASP A 142 -3.94 4.84 23.07
C ASP A 142 -4.92 5.58 22.15
N ARG A 143 -4.39 6.34 21.19
CA ARG A 143 -5.15 7.06 20.16
C ARG A 143 -4.96 6.50 18.75
N VAL A 144 -4.40 5.30 18.66
CA VAL A 144 -4.23 4.57 17.39
C VAL A 144 -5.17 3.38 17.38
N GLN A 145 -6.06 3.33 16.41
CA GLN A 145 -6.88 2.16 16.11
C GLN A 145 -6.20 1.32 15.02
N PHE A 146 -6.14 0.01 15.21
CA PHE A 146 -5.55 -0.93 14.25
C PHE A 146 -6.66 -1.84 13.72
N ASP A 147 -6.97 -1.73 12.43
CA ASP A 147 -7.97 -2.53 11.75
C ASP A 147 -7.33 -3.38 10.65
N TYR A 148 -7.72 -4.65 10.62
CA TYR A 148 -7.17 -5.64 9.69
C TYR A 148 -8.27 -6.23 8.81
N TYR A 149 -7.88 -6.52 7.55
CA TYR A 149 -8.78 -7.00 6.51
C TYR A 149 -8.22 -8.26 5.86
N ASP A 150 -9.10 -9.19 5.49
CA ASP A 150 -8.74 -10.43 4.79
C ASP A 150 -8.48 -10.19 3.30
N SER A 151 -7.70 -9.16 3.02
CA SER A 151 -7.37 -8.62 1.71
C SER A 151 -5.90 -8.22 1.62
N GLY A 152 -5.49 -7.82 0.42
CA GLY A 152 -4.19 -7.17 0.19
C GLY A 152 -4.24 -5.66 0.36
N HIS A 153 -3.39 -4.96 -0.38
CA HIS A 153 -3.21 -3.50 -0.34
C HIS A 153 -4.49 -2.71 -0.66
N MET A 154 -5.28 -3.21 -1.60
CA MET A 154 -6.55 -2.59 -2.00
C MET A 154 -7.71 -3.38 -1.39
N MET A 155 -7.92 -3.23 -0.10
CA MET A 155 -8.92 -3.97 0.66
C MET A 155 -10.36 -3.73 0.19
N TYR A 156 -10.62 -2.60 -0.46
CA TYR A 156 -11.92 -2.27 -1.04
C TYR A 156 -12.28 -3.05 -2.32
N LEU A 157 -11.37 -3.89 -2.85
CA LEU A 157 -11.67 -4.76 -4.00
C LEU A 157 -12.57 -5.94 -3.63
N ALA A 158 -12.46 -6.45 -2.42
CA ALA A 158 -13.38 -7.44 -1.90
C ALA A 158 -14.61 -6.73 -1.30
N GLU A 159 -15.82 -7.07 -1.75
CA GLU A 159 -17.05 -6.39 -1.32
C GLU A 159 -17.23 -6.42 0.20
N SER A 160 -16.95 -7.57 0.83
CA SER A 160 -17.02 -7.73 2.28
C SER A 160 -16.06 -6.80 3.03
N ASP A 161 -14.81 -6.72 2.57
CA ASP A 161 -13.79 -5.89 3.20
C ASP A 161 -13.97 -4.41 2.87
N GLY A 162 -14.45 -4.09 1.66
CA GLY A 162 -14.84 -2.73 1.30
C GLY A 162 -15.97 -2.20 2.20
N LYS A 163 -16.97 -3.04 2.48
CA LYS A 163 -18.04 -2.70 3.41
C LYS A 163 -17.49 -2.53 4.83
N LYS A 164 -16.70 -3.48 5.31
CA LYS A 164 -16.06 -3.40 6.64
C LYS A 164 -15.23 -2.13 6.77
N LEU A 165 -14.39 -1.81 5.79
CA LEU A 165 -13.58 -0.58 5.80
C LEU A 165 -14.44 0.67 5.90
N SER A 166 -15.55 0.73 5.15
CA SER A 166 -16.49 1.85 5.21
C SER A 166 -17.12 2.01 6.59
N ASP A 167 -17.53 0.89 7.20
CA ASP A 167 -18.15 0.88 8.54
C ASP A 167 -17.11 1.26 9.61
N ASP A 168 -15.89 0.73 9.55
CA ASP A 168 -14.81 1.04 10.50
C ASP A 168 -14.38 2.52 10.43
N VAL A 169 -14.22 3.08 9.22
CA VAL A 169 -13.90 4.50 9.04
C VAL A 169 -15.02 5.40 9.58
N ARG A 170 -16.29 5.04 9.34
CA ARG A 170 -17.44 5.79 9.89
C ARG A 170 -17.41 5.76 11.41
N ALA A 171 -17.29 4.59 12.00
CA ALA A 171 -17.22 4.43 13.46
C ALA A 171 -16.05 5.21 14.07
N PHE A 172 -14.88 5.18 13.40
CA PHE A 172 -13.71 5.96 13.82
C PHE A 172 -13.98 7.47 13.84
N ILE A 173 -14.66 8.00 12.81
CA ILE A 173 -15.02 9.43 12.74
C ILE A 173 -16.03 9.77 13.82
N GLU A 174 -17.10 8.99 13.97
CA GLU A 174 -18.17 9.24 14.95
C GLU A 174 -17.66 9.20 16.40
N ALA A 175 -16.73 8.28 16.71
CA ALA A 175 -16.11 8.19 18.03
C ALA A 175 -15.16 9.37 18.36
N GLY A 176 -14.88 10.25 17.42
CA GLY A 176 -14.05 11.44 17.59
C GLY A 176 -14.83 12.75 17.75
N GLN A 177 -16.16 12.67 17.68
CA GLN A 177 -17.06 13.82 17.89
C GLN A 177 -17.47 13.93 19.36
#